data_961d302b10402fcca55497bce9c6915c
#
_entry.id   961d302b10402fcca55497bce9c6915c
#
_cell.length_a   1.000
_cell.length_b   1.000
_cell.length_c   1.000
_cell.angle_alpha   90.00
_cell.angle_beta   90.00
_cell.angle_gamma   90.00
#
_symmetry.space_group_name_H-M   'P 1'
#
loop_
_entity.id
_entity.type
_entity.pdbx_description
1 polymer ?
#
loop_
_entity_poly.entity_id
_entity_poly.type
_entity_poly.pdbx_seq_one_letter_code
_entity_poly.pdbx_strand_id
1 'polypeptide(L)'
;MKTSELRQKFLKFFESKGHTIVRSSSLVPHDDPTLLFTNAGMNQFKDVFLGFDKRAYNRATTAQKCVRAGGKHNDLENVGYTARHHTFFEMMGNFSFGDYFKRDAIHFAWEFLTSPEWLNLPKDKLLATVYAEDDEAYNIWLNEIGMPAERIVRIELPRSEERRVGKECR
;
A
#
# COMPACT_ATOMS: atom_id res chain seq x y z
N MET A 1 2.94 -20.18 -6.19
CA MET A 1 3.09 -18.95 -7.02
C MET A 1 4.48 -18.39 -6.79
N LYS A 2 5.22 -18.03 -7.84
CA LYS A 2 6.53 -17.37 -7.73
C LYS A 2 6.37 -15.88 -7.47
N THR A 3 7.36 -15.24 -6.85
CA THR A 3 7.35 -13.77 -6.59
C THR A 3 7.18 -12.95 -7.87
N SER A 4 7.81 -13.38 -8.96
CA SER A 4 7.64 -12.72 -10.27
C SER A 4 6.20 -12.80 -10.81
N GLU A 5 5.51 -13.89 -10.58
CA GLU A 5 4.11 -14.07 -10.97
C GLU A 5 3.19 -13.18 -10.12
N LEU A 6 3.44 -13.12 -8.80
CA LEU A 6 2.70 -12.23 -7.89
C LEU A 6 2.84 -10.77 -8.32
N ARG A 7 4.09 -10.33 -8.60
CA ARG A 7 4.36 -8.97 -9.09
C ARG A 7 3.57 -8.67 -10.37
N GLN A 8 3.62 -9.57 -11.35
CA GLN A 8 2.92 -9.38 -12.62
C GLN A 8 1.40 -9.36 -12.44
N LYS A 9 0.85 -10.24 -11.61
CA LYS A 9 -0.58 -10.24 -11.30
C LYS A 9 -1.02 -8.92 -10.68
N PHE A 10 -0.26 -8.41 -9.70
CA PHE A 10 -0.57 -7.15 -9.05
C PHE A 10 -0.59 -5.98 -10.05
N LEU A 11 0.47 -5.84 -10.84
CA LEU A 11 0.56 -4.76 -11.82
C LEU A 11 -0.55 -4.84 -12.88
N LYS A 12 -0.82 -6.03 -13.41
CA LYS A 12 -1.88 -6.24 -14.41
C LYS A 12 -3.29 -6.01 -13.83
N PHE A 13 -3.51 -6.41 -12.58
CA PHE A 13 -4.78 -6.14 -11.92
C PHE A 13 -5.05 -4.63 -11.87
N PHE A 14 -4.11 -3.86 -11.33
CA PHE A 14 -4.29 -2.42 -11.23
C PHE A 14 -4.27 -1.71 -12.59
N GLU A 15 -3.53 -2.22 -13.57
CA GLU A 15 -3.63 -1.75 -14.96
C GLU A 15 -5.06 -1.91 -15.49
N SER A 16 -5.71 -3.05 -15.25
CA SER A 16 -7.12 -3.29 -15.64
C SER A 16 -8.11 -2.35 -14.94
N LYS A 17 -7.70 -1.75 -13.80
CA LYS A 17 -8.46 -0.73 -13.06
C LYS A 17 -8.07 0.72 -13.46
N GLY A 18 -7.38 0.87 -14.59
CA GLY A 18 -7.00 2.19 -15.13
C GLY A 18 -5.75 2.81 -14.51
N HIS A 19 -4.92 2.05 -13.79
CA HIS A 19 -3.66 2.53 -13.26
C HIS A 19 -2.55 2.43 -14.32
N THR A 20 -1.73 3.46 -14.41
CA THR A 20 -0.51 3.41 -15.23
C THR A 20 0.57 2.62 -14.50
N ILE A 21 1.14 1.60 -15.17
CA ILE A 21 2.30 0.88 -14.62
C ILE A 21 3.52 1.80 -14.68
N VAL A 22 4.05 2.14 -13.50
CA VAL A 22 5.23 2.98 -13.36
C VAL A 22 6.41 2.12 -12.91
N ARG A 23 7.55 2.30 -13.56
CA ARG A 23 8.79 1.59 -13.21
C ARG A 23 9.28 1.98 -11.82
N SER A 24 9.96 1.04 -11.15
CA SER A 24 10.70 1.35 -9.93
C SER A 24 11.67 2.49 -10.15
N SER A 25 11.64 3.50 -9.29
CA SER A 25 12.67 4.53 -9.26
C SER A 25 14.01 3.97 -8.76
N SER A 26 15.07 4.77 -8.89
CA SER A 26 16.39 4.43 -8.35
C SER A 26 16.32 4.17 -6.84
N LEU A 27 17.14 3.25 -6.34
CA LEU A 27 17.34 3.06 -4.91
C LEU A 27 18.05 4.25 -4.25
N VAL A 28 18.88 4.95 -5.01
CA VAL A 28 19.50 6.20 -4.58
C VAL A 28 18.65 7.36 -5.09
N PRO A 29 17.90 8.03 -4.21
CA PRO A 29 17.08 9.17 -4.61
C PRO A 29 17.97 10.33 -5.04
N HIS A 30 17.69 10.92 -6.20
CA HIS A 30 18.47 12.05 -6.72
C HIS A 30 17.96 13.39 -6.19
N ASP A 31 16.65 13.47 -5.87
CA ASP A 31 15.96 14.73 -5.65
C ASP A 31 15.43 14.88 -4.20
N ASP A 32 15.71 13.93 -3.30
CA ASP A 32 15.29 14.03 -1.90
C ASP A 32 16.48 13.90 -0.94
N PRO A 33 17.06 15.01 -0.47
CA PRO A 33 18.19 15.00 0.45
C PRO A 33 17.84 14.46 1.84
N THR A 34 16.57 14.24 2.14
CA THR A 34 16.11 13.69 3.43
C THR A 34 16.17 12.17 3.47
N LEU A 35 16.37 11.52 2.33
CA LEU A 35 16.40 10.07 2.19
C LEU A 35 17.79 9.58 1.76
N LEU A 36 18.35 8.63 2.50
CA LEU A 36 19.56 7.94 2.09
C LEU A 36 19.29 6.95 0.96
N PHE A 37 18.20 6.17 1.10
CA PHE A 37 17.71 5.24 0.08
C PHE A 37 16.21 5.38 -0.09
N THR A 38 15.70 4.99 -1.25
CA THR A 38 14.26 4.80 -1.47
C THR A 38 13.77 3.69 -0.56
N ASN A 39 12.92 4.02 0.40
CA ASN A 39 12.47 3.14 1.46
C ASN A 39 10.96 2.81 1.40
N ALA A 40 10.24 3.41 0.46
CA ALA A 40 8.80 3.18 0.25
C ALA A 40 8.41 3.39 -1.21
N GLY A 41 7.32 2.73 -1.61
CA GLY A 41 6.75 2.87 -2.96
C GLY A 41 6.25 4.28 -3.28
N MET A 42 5.88 5.03 -2.25
CA MET A 42 5.39 6.40 -2.37
C MET A 42 6.49 7.43 -2.66
N ASN A 43 7.76 7.14 -2.41
CA ASN A 43 8.83 8.14 -2.49
C ASN A 43 8.88 8.86 -3.85
N GLN A 44 8.77 8.11 -4.95
CA GLN A 44 8.80 8.68 -6.29
C GLN A 44 7.56 9.54 -6.65
N PHE A 45 6.51 9.50 -5.84
CA PHE A 45 5.27 10.25 -6.02
C PHE A 45 5.06 11.34 -4.98
N LYS A 46 6.05 11.60 -4.12
CA LYS A 46 5.97 12.57 -3.03
C LYS A 46 5.54 13.96 -3.55
N ASP A 47 6.18 14.44 -4.58
CA ASP A 47 5.89 15.74 -5.15
C ASP A 47 4.54 15.80 -5.88
N VAL A 48 4.07 14.66 -6.40
CA VAL A 48 2.73 14.54 -6.98
C VAL A 48 1.67 14.71 -5.88
N PHE A 49 1.84 14.03 -4.73
CA PHE A 49 0.94 14.17 -3.58
C PHE A 49 0.96 15.57 -2.97
N LEU A 50 2.11 16.24 -3.01
CA LEU A 50 2.26 17.62 -2.51
C LEU A 50 1.79 18.68 -3.54
N GLY A 51 1.46 18.27 -4.76
CA GLY A 51 1.01 19.16 -5.83
C GLY A 51 2.13 19.91 -6.54
N PHE A 52 3.40 19.58 -6.28
CA PHE A 52 4.56 20.19 -6.91
C PHE A 52 4.87 19.59 -8.28
N ASP A 53 4.47 18.35 -8.53
CA ASP A 53 4.63 17.66 -9.81
C ASP A 53 3.26 17.23 -10.35
N LYS A 54 3.10 17.28 -11.68
CA LYS A 54 1.90 16.81 -12.37
C LYS A 54 2.27 15.71 -13.35
N ARG A 55 1.60 14.58 -13.21
CA ARG A 55 1.73 13.45 -14.13
C ARG A 55 0.60 13.45 -15.15
N ALA A 56 0.83 12.80 -16.29
CA ALA A 56 -0.20 12.61 -17.32
C ALA A 56 -1.28 11.59 -16.92
N TYR A 57 -1.25 11.08 -15.69
CA TYR A 57 -2.16 10.06 -15.15
C TYR A 57 -2.53 10.40 -13.70
N ASN A 58 -3.75 9.99 -13.31
CA ASN A 58 -4.27 10.16 -11.94
C ASN A 58 -4.22 8.89 -11.11
N ARG A 59 -3.86 7.75 -11.73
CA ARG A 59 -3.69 6.45 -11.06
C ARG A 59 -2.36 5.84 -11.47
N ALA A 60 -1.64 5.31 -10.50
CA ALA A 60 -0.38 4.61 -10.76
C ALA A 60 -0.31 3.30 -9.99
N THR A 61 0.40 2.33 -10.56
CA THR A 61 0.80 1.09 -9.88
C THR A 61 2.26 0.81 -10.13
N THR A 62 2.95 0.31 -9.11
CA THR A 62 4.39 0.02 -9.20
C THR A 62 4.78 -1.13 -8.28
N ALA A 63 5.88 -1.81 -8.61
CA ALA A 63 6.63 -2.67 -7.71
C ALA A 63 7.97 -1.99 -7.44
N GLN A 64 8.00 -1.10 -6.44
CA GLN A 64 9.17 -0.28 -6.11
C GLN A 64 10.19 -1.09 -5.32
N LYS A 65 11.42 -1.08 -5.79
CA LYS A 65 12.57 -1.59 -5.05
C LYS A 65 12.90 -0.65 -3.89
N CYS A 66 13.04 -1.19 -2.69
CA CYS A 66 13.24 -0.44 -1.47
C CYS A 66 14.40 -1.00 -0.65
N VAL A 67 15.08 -0.13 0.10
CA VAL A 67 16.10 -0.48 1.08
C VAL A 67 15.76 0.17 2.43
N ARG A 68 15.74 -0.64 3.49
CA ARG A 68 15.57 -0.19 4.89
C ARG A 68 16.72 -0.68 5.74
N ALA A 69 17.89 -0.06 5.58
CA ALA A 69 19.14 -0.43 6.25
C ALA A 69 19.75 0.75 7.02
N GLY A 70 18.97 1.78 7.33
CA GLY A 70 19.41 2.96 8.07
C GLY A 70 18.44 4.11 7.95
N GLY A 71 18.60 5.15 8.77
CA GLY A 71 17.73 6.32 8.79
C GLY A 71 16.44 6.12 9.57
N LYS A 72 15.42 6.94 9.27
CA LYS A 72 14.16 7.02 10.02
C LYS A 72 13.31 5.72 9.96
N HIS A 73 13.42 4.96 8.88
CA HIS A 73 12.76 3.67 8.69
C HIS A 73 13.82 2.58 8.58
N ASN A 74 14.36 2.19 9.73
CA ASN A 74 15.41 1.20 9.83
C ASN A 74 14.85 -0.11 10.36
N ASP A 75 14.90 -1.15 9.52
CA ASP A 75 14.52 -2.51 9.92
C ASP A 75 15.75 -3.38 10.28
N LEU A 76 16.95 -2.79 10.32
CA LEU A 76 18.20 -3.54 10.44
C LEU A 76 18.28 -4.41 11.70
N GLU A 77 17.71 -3.93 12.81
CA GLU A 77 17.67 -4.67 14.07
C GLU A 77 16.79 -5.93 14.00
N ASN A 78 15.85 -5.97 13.06
CA ASN A 78 14.94 -7.09 12.86
C ASN A 78 15.34 -8.03 11.73
N VAL A 79 16.26 -7.59 10.84
CA VAL A 79 16.74 -8.40 9.72
C VAL A 79 17.57 -9.59 10.24
N GLY A 80 17.20 -10.79 9.79
CA GLY A 80 17.84 -12.03 10.22
C GLY A 80 17.25 -12.62 11.52
N TYR A 81 16.48 -11.83 12.29
CA TYR A 81 15.80 -12.30 13.51
C TYR A 81 14.33 -12.61 13.28
N THR A 82 13.72 -12.01 12.28
CA THR A 82 12.33 -12.27 11.89
C THR A 82 12.26 -12.72 10.43
N ALA A 83 11.27 -13.54 10.11
CA ALA A 83 11.05 -14.02 8.75
C ALA A 83 10.49 -12.95 7.78
N ARG A 84 10.16 -11.76 8.28
CA ARG A 84 9.41 -10.73 7.53
C ARG A 84 10.24 -9.48 7.21
N HIS A 85 11.35 -9.25 7.91
CA HIS A 85 12.16 -8.06 7.72
C HIS A 85 13.37 -8.35 6.83
N HIS A 86 13.47 -7.61 5.74
CA HIS A 86 14.55 -7.69 4.78
C HIS A 86 15.13 -6.29 4.56
N THR A 87 16.43 -6.18 4.38
CA THR A 87 17.09 -4.89 4.05
C THR A 87 16.67 -4.41 2.67
N PHE A 88 16.54 -5.34 1.72
CA PHE A 88 16.09 -5.09 0.36
C PHE A 88 14.82 -5.86 0.06
N PHE A 89 13.81 -5.18 -0.48
CA PHE A 89 12.52 -5.78 -0.84
C PHE A 89 11.83 -4.97 -1.93
N GLU A 90 10.75 -5.52 -2.49
CA GLU A 90 9.85 -4.80 -3.38
C GLU A 90 8.56 -4.44 -2.64
N MET A 91 8.16 -3.18 -2.75
CA MET A 91 6.88 -2.70 -2.26
C MET A 91 5.92 -2.53 -3.44
N MET A 92 4.92 -3.40 -3.50
CA MET A 92 3.84 -3.28 -4.49
C MET A 92 2.86 -2.22 -4.02
N GLY A 93 2.62 -1.21 -4.85
CA GLY A 93 1.78 -0.08 -4.51
C GLY A 93 0.82 0.29 -5.62
N ASN A 94 -0.38 0.72 -5.22
CA ASN A 94 -1.35 1.40 -6.08
C ASN A 94 -1.64 2.78 -5.49
N PHE A 95 -1.72 3.77 -6.35
CA PHE A 95 -1.80 5.18 -5.97
C PHE A 95 -2.91 5.86 -6.73
N SER A 96 -3.69 6.68 -6.02
CA SER A 96 -4.72 7.56 -6.58
C SER A 96 -4.36 9.01 -6.25
N PHE A 97 -4.22 9.83 -7.28
CA PHE A 97 -3.89 11.25 -7.14
C PHE A 97 -5.18 12.08 -7.28
N GLY A 98 -6.01 12.04 -6.22
CA GLY A 98 -7.29 12.75 -6.18
C GLY A 98 -8.39 12.17 -7.05
N ASP A 99 -8.32 10.89 -7.43
CA ASP A 99 -9.31 10.23 -8.30
C ASP A 99 -10.26 9.34 -7.50
N TYR A 100 -9.75 8.39 -6.71
CA TYR A 100 -10.56 7.57 -5.82
C TYR A 100 -9.97 7.53 -4.41
N PHE A 101 -10.74 7.07 -3.43
CA PHE A 101 -10.31 6.96 -2.05
C PHE A 101 -10.75 5.61 -1.45
N LYS A 102 -11.25 5.56 -0.21
CA LYS A 102 -11.47 4.33 0.57
C LYS A 102 -12.33 3.29 -0.14
N ARG A 103 -13.46 3.69 -0.71
CA ARG A 103 -14.43 2.75 -1.30
C ARG A 103 -13.79 1.90 -2.39
N ASP A 104 -13.27 2.54 -3.43
CA ASP A 104 -12.68 1.82 -4.55
C ASP A 104 -11.42 1.06 -4.13
N ALA A 105 -10.59 1.65 -3.22
CA ALA A 105 -9.41 0.98 -2.69
C ALA A 105 -9.76 -0.34 -1.99
N ILE A 106 -10.81 -0.35 -1.17
CA ILE A 106 -11.29 -1.54 -0.46
C ILE A 106 -11.82 -2.59 -1.46
N HIS A 107 -12.64 -2.16 -2.44
CA HIS A 107 -13.15 -3.05 -3.48
C HIS A 107 -12.03 -3.66 -4.32
N PHE A 108 -11.05 -2.88 -4.75
CA PHE A 108 -9.89 -3.38 -5.49
C PHE A 108 -9.07 -4.37 -4.67
N ALA A 109 -8.79 -4.04 -3.41
CA ALA A 109 -8.04 -4.94 -2.54
C ALA A 109 -8.77 -6.28 -2.36
N TRP A 110 -10.08 -6.24 -2.09
CA TRP A 110 -10.87 -7.44 -1.91
C TRP A 110 -10.95 -8.29 -3.18
N GLU A 111 -11.22 -7.67 -4.31
CA GLU A 111 -11.25 -8.35 -5.60
C GLU A 111 -9.90 -9.01 -5.94
N PHE A 112 -8.79 -8.27 -5.78
CA PHE A 112 -7.46 -8.81 -6.05
C PHE A 112 -7.13 -10.02 -5.17
N LEU A 113 -7.47 -9.96 -3.88
CA LEU A 113 -7.16 -11.03 -2.94
C LEU A 113 -8.04 -12.26 -3.14
N THR A 114 -9.33 -12.10 -3.44
CA THR A 114 -10.31 -13.19 -3.37
C THR A 114 -10.81 -13.72 -4.70
N SER A 115 -10.66 -12.98 -5.79
CA SER A 115 -11.08 -13.44 -7.10
C SER A 115 -10.25 -14.62 -7.60
N PRO A 116 -10.89 -15.65 -8.19
CA PRO A 116 -10.21 -16.81 -8.77
C PRO A 116 -9.20 -16.46 -9.87
N GLU A 117 -9.44 -15.37 -10.58
CA GLU A 117 -8.56 -14.88 -11.64
C GLU A 117 -7.22 -14.36 -11.09
N TRP A 118 -7.23 -13.81 -9.83
CA TRP A 118 -6.07 -13.18 -9.25
C TRP A 118 -5.41 -14.05 -8.19
N LEU A 119 -5.61 -13.79 -6.91
CA LEU A 119 -4.94 -14.54 -5.85
C LEU A 119 -5.75 -15.70 -5.30
N ASN A 120 -7.07 -15.66 -5.43
CA ASN A 120 -7.99 -16.71 -4.99
C ASN A 120 -7.75 -17.14 -3.54
N LEU A 121 -7.54 -16.18 -2.65
CA LEU A 121 -7.37 -16.48 -1.23
C LEU A 121 -8.72 -16.85 -0.61
N PRO A 122 -8.76 -17.84 0.29
CA PRO A 122 -9.99 -18.19 0.99
C PRO A 122 -10.52 -17.02 1.82
N LYS A 123 -11.75 -16.60 1.55
CA LYS A 123 -12.39 -15.45 2.22
C LYS A 123 -12.49 -15.65 3.73
N ASP A 124 -12.65 -16.90 4.17
CA ASP A 124 -12.75 -17.28 5.57
C ASP A 124 -11.42 -17.17 6.35
N LYS A 125 -10.30 -16.96 5.68
CA LYS A 125 -8.98 -16.73 6.30
C LYS A 125 -8.55 -15.26 6.35
N LEU A 126 -9.39 -14.35 5.85
CA LEU A 126 -9.08 -12.94 5.79
C LEU A 126 -9.80 -12.17 6.90
N LEU A 127 -9.10 -11.21 7.47
CA LEU A 127 -9.60 -10.22 8.42
C LEU A 127 -9.36 -8.83 7.86
N ALA A 128 -10.28 -7.90 8.10
CA ALA A 128 -10.07 -6.49 7.85
C ALA A 128 -9.81 -5.76 9.17
N THR A 129 -8.87 -4.83 9.16
CA THR A 129 -8.65 -3.91 10.27
C THR A 129 -9.02 -2.51 9.83
N VAL A 130 -9.73 -1.78 10.67
CA VAL A 130 -10.10 -0.38 10.44
C VAL A 130 -9.76 0.44 11.67
N TYR A 131 -9.47 1.72 11.49
CA TYR A 131 -9.33 2.62 12.63
C TYR A 131 -10.67 2.72 13.38
N ALA A 132 -10.63 2.79 14.71
CA ALA A 132 -11.83 2.70 15.55
C ALA A 132 -12.91 3.74 15.21
N GLU A 133 -12.50 4.95 14.81
CA GLU A 133 -13.39 6.04 14.44
C GLU A 133 -13.70 6.10 12.93
N ASP A 134 -13.15 5.19 12.10
CA ASP A 134 -13.39 5.17 10.66
C ASP A 134 -14.65 4.34 10.33
N ASP A 135 -15.80 4.92 10.59
CA ASP A 135 -17.09 4.29 10.30
C ASP A 135 -17.35 4.12 8.79
N GLU A 136 -16.78 4.98 7.96
CA GLU A 136 -16.88 4.85 6.50
C GLU A 136 -16.22 3.55 6.02
N ALA A 137 -14.97 3.31 6.37
CA ALA A 137 -14.27 2.09 6.00
C ALA A 137 -14.96 0.84 6.60
N TYR A 138 -15.39 0.92 7.86
CA TYR A 138 -16.14 -0.16 8.51
C TYR A 138 -17.41 -0.53 7.74
N ASN A 139 -18.21 0.47 7.36
CA ASN A 139 -19.46 0.25 6.65
C ASN A 139 -19.26 -0.28 5.22
N ILE A 140 -18.19 0.12 4.54
CA ILE A 140 -17.84 -0.42 3.23
C ILE A 140 -17.52 -1.93 3.35
N TRP A 141 -16.71 -2.31 4.33
CA TRP A 141 -16.41 -3.73 4.57
C TRP A 141 -17.65 -4.55 4.93
N LEU A 142 -18.50 -4.02 5.82
CA LEU A 142 -19.69 -4.71 6.31
C LEU A 142 -20.78 -4.81 5.24
N ASN A 143 -21.16 -3.69 4.63
CA ASN A 143 -22.36 -3.58 3.82
C ASN A 143 -22.11 -3.78 2.32
N GLU A 144 -20.95 -3.35 1.79
CA GLU A 144 -20.66 -3.45 0.37
C GLU A 144 -19.87 -4.72 0.03
N ILE A 145 -18.85 -5.03 0.83
CA ILE A 145 -18.07 -6.27 0.67
C ILE A 145 -18.82 -7.47 1.25
N GLY A 146 -19.70 -7.26 2.24
CA GLY A 146 -20.41 -8.33 2.94
C GLY A 146 -19.51 -9.16 3.87
N MET A 147 -18.47 -8.54 4.42
CA MET A 147 -17.60 -9.18 5.39
C MET A 147 -18.32 -9.31 6.74
N PRO A 148 -18.35 -10.49 7.38
CA PRO A 148 -18.97 -10.65 8.71
C PRO A 148 -18.35 -9.69 9.74
N ALA A 149 -19.19 -9.10 10.60
CA ALA A 149 -18.76 -8.09 11.57
C ALA A 149 -17.62 -8.58 12.50
N GLU A 150 -17.63 -9.87 12.88
CA GLU A 150 -16.60 -10.49 13.70
C GLU A 150 -15.24 -10.60 13.00
N ARG A 151 -15.17 -10.32 11.70
CA ARG A 151 -13.94 -10.29 10.90
C ARG A 151 -13.48 -8.88 10.57
N ILE A 152 -14.18 -7.86 11.04
CA ILE A 152 -13.79 -6.45 10.90
C ILE A 152 -13.34 -5.96 12.27
N VAL A 153 -12.03 -5.86 12.47
CA VAL A 153 -11.44 -5.49 13.76
C VAL A 153 -11.21 -3.98 13.78
N ARG A 154 -11.84 -3.28 14.72
CA ARG A 154 -11.56 -1.86 14.99
C ARG A 154 -10.34 -1.75 15.89
N ILE A 155 -9.35 -0.96 15.47
CA ILE A 155 -8.10 -0.74 16.18
C ILE A 155 -8.04 0.71 16.64
N GLU A 156 -7.88 0.90 17.94
CA GLU A 156 -7.51 2.19 18.52
C GLU A 156 -6.00 2.36 18.40
N LEU A 157 -5.58 3.50 17.87
CA LEU A 157 -4.16 3.84 17.86
C LEU A 157 -3.76 4.40 19.23
N PRO A 158 -2.61 3.98 19.81
CA PRO A 158 -2.07 4.63 20.98
C PRO A 158 -1.93 6.14 20.73
N ARG A 159 -2.32 6.98 21.69
CA ARG A 159 -2.27 8.45 21.58
C ARG A 159 -0.92 9.00 21.07
N SER A 160 0.17 8.26 21.26
CA SER A 160 1.50 8.61 20.75
C SER A 160 1.67 8.42 19.22
N GLU A 161 0.80 7.64 18.57
CA GLU A 161 0.84 7.37 17.13
C GLU A 161 -0.19 8.17 16.33
N GLU A 162 -1.20 8.74 16.97
CA GLU A 162 -2.22 9.59 16.33
C GLU A 162 -1.63 10.76 15.53
N ARG A 163 -0.47 11.29 15.96
CA ARG A 163 0.25 12.33 15.22
C ARG A 163 0.89 11.86 13.91
N ARG A 164 1.11 10.56 13.74
CA ARG A 164 1.73 10.01 12.53
C ARG A 164 0.70 9.76 11.43
N VAL A 165 -0.45 9.19 11.77
CA VAL A 165 -1.52 8.90 10.81
C VAL A 165 -2.10 10.17 10.19
N GLY A 166 -2.28 11.23 10.97
CA GLY A 166 -2.80 12.51 10.47
C GLY A 166 -1.86 13.28 9.53
N LYS A 167 -0.57 12.90 9.43
CA LYS A 167 0.40 13.52 8.53
C LYS A 167 0.65 12.74 7.24
N GLU A 168 0.30 11.47 7.21
CA GLU A 168 0.51 10.60 6.04
C GLU A 168 -0.71 10.52 5.13
N CYS A 169 -1.89 10.95 5.59
CA CYS A 169 -3.15 10.89 4.84
C CYS A 169 -3.71 12.25 4.40
N ARG A 170 -2.92 13.32 4.47
CA ARG A 170 -3.35 14.64 3.96
C ARG A 170 -2.55 15.07 2.75
#